data_45e16c4d21361949621b9484efbbcb63
#
_entry.id   45e16c4d21361949621b9484efbbcb63
#
_cell.length_a   1.000
_cell.length_b   1.000
_cell.length_c   1.000
_cell.angle_alpha   90.00
_cell.angle_beta   90.00
_cell.angle_gamma   90.00
#
_symmetry.space_group_name_H-M   'P 1'
#
loop_
_entity.id
_entity.type
_entity.pdbx_description
1 polymer ?
#
loop_
_entity_poly.entity_id
_entity_poly.type
_entity_poly.pdbx_seq_one_letter_code
_entity_poly.pdbx_strand_id
1 'polypeptide(L)'
;MRRTTLDGTPVRKMPLVEKLSIPTMLTPSNWRDGGVLILTPPGAAHSIWWFFQMDGMFRGWYVNLEAPVARWSGGYDMQDQALDIWVYPDQSWEWKDEDEFADRIGHPVFWTADEVPAIRAEGERLIALAEAGSYPFDGTHVDFKPDPTWAPTTLPANWDHPR
;
A
#
# COMPACT_ATOMS: atom_id res chain seq x y z
N MET A 1 4.92 11.61 -4.07
CA MET A 1 6.28 11.83 -3.50
C MET A 1 7.08 10.54 -3.59
N ARG A 2 8.40 10.62 -3.68
CA ARG A 2 9.32 9.48 -3.66
C ARG A 2 10.38 9.72 -2.60
N ARG A 3 10.72 8.69 -1.82
CA ARG A 3 11.84 8.76 -0.88
C ARG A 3 13.18 8.64 -1.63
N THR A 4 14.07 9.58 -1.39
CA THR A 4 15.42 9.65 -1.99
C THR A 4 16.46 9.95 -0.92
N THR A 5 17.72 9.69 -1.23
CA THR A 5 18.87 10.27 -0.51
C THR A 5 18.90 11.78 -0.72
N LEU A 6 19.78 12.50 -0.03
CA LEU A 6 19.91 13.96 -0.16
C LEU A 6 20.43 14.39 -1.55
N ASP A 7 21.12 13.51 -2.27
CA ASP A 7 21.56 13.73 -3.66
C ASP A 7 20.54 13.34 -4.72
N GLY A 8 19.33 12.87 -4.29
CA GLY A 8 18.24 12.52 -5.19
C GLY A 8 18.21 11.06 -5.65
N THR A 9 19.11 10.19 -5.17
CA THR A 9 19.10 8.75 -5.52
C THR A 9 17.89 8.06 -4.89
N PRO A 10 17.06 7.32 -5.68
CA PRO A 10 15.91 6.57 -5.13
C PRO A 10 16.35 5.45 -4.18
N VAL A 11 15.78 5.42 -2.98
CA VAL A 11 16.17 4.42 -1.95
C VAL A 11 15.41 3.09 -2.03
N ARG A 12 14.42 2.95 -2.92
CA ARG A 12 13.55 1.76 -2.96
C ARG A 12 14.32 0.43 -3.06
N LYS A 13 15.40 0.39 -3.83
CA LYS A 13 16.20 -0.81 -4.07
C LYS A 13 17.43 -0.95 -3.16
N MET A 14 17.64 -0.05 -2.23
CA MET A 14 18.73 -0.14 -1.27
C MET A 14 18.44 -1.22 -0.22
N PRO A 15 19.47 -1.90 0.30
CA PRO A 15 19.31 -2.79 1.46
C PRO A 15 18.67 -2.08 2.65
N LEU A 16 17.89 -2.80 3.45
CA LEU A 16 17.14 -2.22 4.57
C LEU A 16 18.06 -1.47 5.54
N VAL A 17 19.17 -2.07 5.95
CA VAL A 17 20.14 -1.47 6.89
C VAL A 17 20.66 -0.13 6.35
N GLU A 18 20.96 -0.07 5.06
CA GLU A 18 21.41 1.17 4.42
C GLU A 18 20.30 2.22 4.40
N LYS A 19 19.06 1.86 3.98
CA LYS A 19 17.90 2.77 3.99
C LYS A 19 17.62 3.41 5.35
N LEU A 20 17.91 2.70 6.44
CA LEU A 20 17.65 3.16 7.80
C LEU A 20 18.80 3.98 8.38
N SER A 21 20.01 3.84 7.86
CA SER A 21 21.22 4.51 8.39
C SER A 21 21.54 5.85 7.72
N ILE A 22 20.96 6.13 6.55
CA ILE A 22 21.25 7.33 5.79
C ILE A 22 20.14 8.38 5.88
N PRO A 23 20.46 9.69 5.85
CA PRO A 23 19.47 10.74 5.73
C PRO A 23 18.71 10.62 4.41
N THR A 24 17.39 10.76 4.47
CA THR A 24 16.52 10.71 3.29
C THR A 24 15.56 11.88 3.27
N MET A 25 15.03 12.20 2.08
CA MET A 25 14.04 13.24 1.87
C MET A 25 12.91 12.76 0.96
N LEU A 26 11.76 13.46 1.00
CA LEU A 26 10.69 13.25 0.06
C LEU A 26 10.86 14.16 -1.15
N THR A 27 10.97 13.58 -2.33
CA THR A 27 11.13 14.31 -3.60
C THR A 27 9.84 14.22 -4.42
N PRO A 28 9.39 15.30 -5.07
CA PRO A 28 8.26 15.24 -5.99
C PRO A 28 8.45 14.15 -7.05
N SER A 29 7.39 13.39 -7.32
CA SER A 29 7.40 12.33 -8.33
C SER A 29 6.01 12.18 -8.91
N ASN A 30 5.94 11.97 -10.22
CA ASN A 30 4.69 11.67 -10.90
C ASN A 30 4.40 10.17 -10.83
N TRP A 31 3.13 9.84 -10.64
CA TRP A 31 2.62 8.51 -10.91
C TRP A 31 2.65 8.28 -12.44
N ARG A 32 3.15 7.12 -12.88
CA ARG A 32 3.36 6.83 -14.31
C ARG A 32 2.55 5.63 -14.80
N ASP A 33 1.94 4.90 -13.89
CA ASP A 33 1.07 3.79 -14.21
C ASP A 33 -0.37 4.27 -14.44
N GLY A 34 -1.28 3.37 -14.75
CA GLY A 34 -2.70 3.66 -14.89
C GLY A 34 -3.36 4.12 -13.59
N GLY A 35 -4.68 4.22 -13.59
CA GLY A 35 -5.43 4.64 -12.42
C GLY A 35 -5.33 3.63 -11.26
N VAL A 36 -5.53 4.13 -10.04
CA VAL A 36 -5.67 3.30 -8.84
C VAL A 36 -6.85 3.82 -8.03
N LEU A 37 -7.79 2.93 -7.68
CA LEU A 37 -8.82 3.20 -6.69
C LEU A 37 -8.40 2.51 -5.38
N ILE A 38 -8.40 3.25 -4.27
CA ILE A 38 -7.98 2.73 -2.96
C ILE A 38 -9.16 2.74 -2.01
N LEU A 39 -9.44 1.59 -1.41
CA LEU A 39 -10.36 1.42 -0.30
C LEU A 39 -9.57 1.16 0.97
N THR A 40 -9.71 2.02 1.96
CA THR A 40 -9.14 1.84 3.30
C THR A 40 -10.29 1.74 4.31
N PRO A 41 -10.72 0.53 4.71
CA PRO A 41 -11.80 0.37 5.68
C PRO A 41 -11.36 0.90 7.05
N PRO A 42 -12.22 1.63 7.77
CA PRO A 42 -11.86 2.15 9.08
C PRO A 42 -11.49 1.04 10.07
N GLY A 43 -10.29 1.15 10.65
CA GLY A 43 -9.78 0.19 11.65
C GLY A 43 -9.32 -1.16 11.09
N ALA A 44 -9.35 -1.35 9.79
CA ALA A 44 -8.80 -2.55 9.16
C ALA A 44 -7.26 -2.50 9.13
N ALA A 45 -6.65 -3.68 9.17
CA ALA A 45 -5.20 -3.84 9.03
C ALA A 45 -4.78 -4.05 7.56
N HIS A 46 -5.52 -3.43 6.64
CA HIS A 46 -5.27 -3.52 5.21
C HIS A 46 -5.94 -2.36 4.45
N SER A 47 -5.45 -2.12 3.24
CA SER A 47 -6.18 -1.42 2.19
C SER A 47 -6.24 -2.28 0.92
N ILE A 48 -7.29 -2.08 0.12
CA ILE A 48 -7.48 -2.78 -1.15
C ILE A 48 -7.36 -1.77 -2.27
N TRP A 49 -6.53 -2.07 -3.25
CA TRP A 49 -6.24 -1.18 -4.36
C TRP A 49 -6.65 -1.84 -5.67
N TRP A 50 -7.58 -1.24 -6.43
CA TRP A 50 -7.89 -1.64 -7.81
C TRP A 50 -6.91 -0.97 -8.74
N PHE A 51 -6.09 -1.76 -9.41
CA PHE A 51 -5.16 -1.25 -10.41
C PHE A 51 -5.77 -1.28 -11.80
N PHE A 52 -5.57 -0.21 -12.55
CA PHE A 52 -6.00 -0.08 -13.94
C PHE A 52 -4.81 0.19 -14.84
N GLN A 53 -4.88 -0.28 -16.08
CA GLN A 53 -3.91 0.06 -17.12
C GLN A 53 -4.12 1.50 -17.61
N MET A 54 -3.20 2.01 -18.41
CA MET A 54 -3.30 3.36 -19.00
C MET A 54 -4.54 3.55 -19.90
N ASP A 55 -5.05 2.48 -20.49
CA ASP A 55 -6.29 2.45 -21.27
C ASP A 55 -7.55 2.30 -20.43
N GLY A 56 -7.41 2.21 -19.11
CA GLY A 56 -8.51 2.04 -18.16
C GLY A 56 -8.96 0.60 -17.93
N MET A 57 -8.31 -0.39 -18.53
CA MET A 57 -8.62 -1.80 -18.27
C MET A 57 -8.21 -2.19 -16.84
N PHE A 58 -9.08 -2.92 -16.16
CA PHE A 58 -8.79 -3.47 -14.84
C PHE A 58 -7.66 -4.51 -14.92
N ARG A 59 -6.69 -4.41 -14.02
CA ARG A 59 -5.50 -5.25 -14.01
C ARG A 59 -5.49 -6.28 -12.87
N GLY A 60 -6.14 -5.96 -11.77
CA GLY A 60 -6.18 -6.78 -10.56
C GLY A 60 -6.28 -5.95 -9.30
N TRP A 61 -6.40 -6.64 -8.19
CA TRP A 61 -6.39 -6.05 -6.86
C TRP A 61 -5.01 -6.20 -6.23
N TYR A 62 -4.61 -5.18 -5.49
CA TYR A 62 -3.46 -5.24 -4.61
C TYR A 62 -3.95 -5.07 -3.18
N VAL A 63 -3.66 -6.02 -2.35
CA VAL A 63 -3.92 -5.97 -0.91
C VAL A 63 -2.65 -5.50 -0.24
N ASN A 64 -2.70 -4.30 0.33
CA ASN A 64 -1.61 -3.74 1.13
C ASN A 64 -1.90 -4.03 2.60
N LEU A 65 -1.09 -4.88 3.24
CA LEU A 65 -1.20 -5.11 4.68
C LEU A 65 -0.55 -3.95 5.43
N GLU A 66 -1.29 -3.36 6.36
CA GLU A 66 -0.89 -2.13 7.04
C GLU A 66 -1.43 -2.07 8.47
N ALA A 67 -0.68 -1.47 9.38
CA ALA A 67 -1.18 -1.13 10.69
C ALA A 67 -1.76 0.28 10.65
N PRO A 68 -3.06 0.48 10.95
CA PRO A 68 -3.65 1.80 11.03
C PRO A 68 -3.12 2.54 12.25
N VAL A 69 -2.62 3.76 12.07
CA VAL A 69 -2.05 4.55 13.18
C VAL A 69 -3.04 5.61 13.65
N ALA A 70 -3.43 6.56 12.79
CA ALA A 70 -4.33 7.64 13.19
C ALA A 70 -5.05 8.28 11.99
N ARG A 71 -6.26 8.82 12.24
CA ARG A 71 -6.98 9.72 11.33
C ARG A 71 -6.89 11.16 11.81
N TRP A 72 -6.81 12.07 10.88
CA TRP A 72 -6.76 13.51 11.14
C TRP A 72 -7.40 14.32 9.99
N SER A 73 -7.49 15.65 10.14
CA SER A 73 -8.18 16.53 9.18
C SER A 73 -7.59 16.53 7.77
N GLY A 74 -6.31 16.19 7.61
CA GLY A 74 -5.63 16.15 6.31
C GLY A 74 -5.45 14.74 5.73
N GLY A 75 -5.87 13.68 6.45
CA GLY A 75 -5.66 12.31 6.00
C GLY A 75 -5.70 11.26 7.09
N TYR A 76 -4.96 10.21 6.91
CA TYR A 76 -4.69 9.17 7.90
C TYR A 76 -3.22 8.74 7.81
N ASP A 77 -2.69 8.29 8.94
CA ASP A 77 -1.38 7.69 9.01
C ASP A 77 -1.53 6.18 9.08
N MET A 78 -0.68 5.46 8.39
CA MET A 78 -0.60 4.00 8.43
C MET A 78 0.86 3.56 8.40
N GLN A 79 1.14 2.38 8.87
CA GLN A 79 2.43 1.73 8.72
C GLN A 79 2.30 0.56 7.76
N ASP A 80 2.98 0.64 6.64
CA ASP A 80 3.13 -0.43 5.68
C ASP A 80 3.84 -1.63 6.33
N GLN A 81 3.23 -2.82 6.26
CA GLN A 81 3.77 -4.06 6.82
C GLN A 81 4.53 -4.88 5.79
N ALA A 82 4.78 -4.34 4.61
CA ALA A 82 5.57 -4.91 3.52
C ALA A 82 5.08 -6.25 2.96
N LEU A 83 4.24 -6.98 3.67
CA LEU A 83 3.65 -8.22 3.17
C LEU A 83 2.37 -7.89 2.43
N ASP A 84 2.36 -8.14 1.13
CA ASP A 84 1.26 -7.76 0.27
C ASP A 84 0.73 -8.96 -0.52
N ILE A 85 -0.44 -8.80 -1.14
CA ILE A 85 -1.03 -9.84 -1.99
C ILE A 85 -1.45 -9.21 -3.31
N TRP A 86 -1.06 -9.82 -4.41
CA TRP A 86 -1.64 -9.53 -5.71
C TRP A 86 -2.74 -10.54 -6.01
N VAL A 87 -3.94 -10.06 -6.34
CA VAL A 87 -5.07 -10.88 -6.78
C VAL A 87 -5.36 -10.54 -8.24
N TYR A 88 -5.37 -11.55 -9.09
CA TYR A 88 -5.64 -11.40 -10.52
C TYR A 88 -7.14 -11.34 -10.83
N PRO A 89 -7.56 -10.88 -12.02
CA PRO A 89 -8.98 -10.85 -12.40
C PRO A 89 -9.68 -12.21 -12.40
N ASP A 90 -8.94 -13.30 -12.53
CA ASP A 90 -9.43 -14.67 -12.44
C ASP A 90 -9.46 -15.21 -11.00
N GLN A 91 -9.18 -14.34 -10.02
CA GLN A 91 -9.13 -14.62 -8.58
C GLN A 91 -7.96 -15.51 -8.13
N SER A 92 -7.07 -15.90 -9.03
CA SER A 92 -5.77 -16.41 -8.60
C SER A 92 -4.97 -15.32 -7.88
N TRP A 93 -4.07 -15.72 -7.01
CA TRP A 93 -3.34 -14.77 -6.17
C TRP A 93 -1.90 -15.21 -5.92
N GLU A 94 -1.08 -14.24 -5.48
CA GLU A 94 0.29 -14.50 -5.03
C GLU A 94 0.67 -13.55 -3.88
N TRP A 95 1.47 -14.04 -2.94
CA TRP A 95 2.14 -13.19 -1.97
C TRP A 95 3.20 -12.33 -2.65
N LYS A 96 3.36 -11.11 -2.15
CA LYS A 96 4.38 -10.16 -2.60
C LYS A 96 5.25 -9.75 -1.43
N ASP A 97 6.52 -9.49 -1.75
CA ASP A 97 7.49 -8.87 -0.85
C ASP A 97 7.74 -9.66 0.46
N GLU A 98 7.56 -11.00 0.45
CA GLU A 98 7.77 -11.89 1.60
C GLU A 98 9.20 -11.83 2.17
N ASP A 99 10.19 -11.64 1.32
CA ASP A 99 11.59 -11.43 1.70
C ASP A 99 11.77 -10.09 2.43
N GLU A 100 11.18 -9.02 1.91
CA GLU A 100 11.18 -7.71 2.58
C GLU A 100 10.45 -7.76 3.93
N PHE A 101 9.36 -8.50 4.02
CA PHE A 101 8.64 -8.73 5.27
C PHE A 101 9.51 -9.46 6.30
N ALA A 102 10.17 -10.56 5.89
CA ALA A 102 11.02 -11.36 6.75
C ALA A 102 12.24 -10.56 7.27
N ASP A 103 12.87 -9.75 6.43
CA ASP A 103 14.02 -8.91 6.79
C ASP A 103 13.71 -7.86 7.88
N ARG A 104 12.42 -7.53 8.08
CA ARG A 104 11.98 -6.52 9.04
C ARG A 104 11.57 -7.08 10.39
N ILE A 105 11.42 -8.41 10.52
CA ILE A 105 11.00 -9.06 11.77
C ILE A 105 12.02 -8.80 12.87
N GLY A 106 11.54 -8.31 14.02
CA GLY A 106 12.37 -8.03 15.20
C GLY A 106 13.18 -6.74 15.12
N HIS A 107 13.09 -5.98 14.05
CA HIS A 107 13.73 -4.66 13.99
C HIS A 107 12.89 -3.63 14.76
N PRO A 108 13.50 -2.74 15.59
CA PRO A 108 12.77 -1.82 16.49
C PRO A 108 11.78 -0.86 15.83
N VAL A 109 11.90 -0.60 14.54
CA VAL A 109 11.03 0.32 13.76
C VAL A 109 9.87 -0.42 13.08
N PHE A 110 9.90 -1.75 13.05
CA PHE A 110 8.92 -2.56 12.36
C PHE A 110 8.16 -3.45 13.36
N TRP A 111 7.93 -4.68 13.02
CA TRP A 111 7.13 -5.62 13.82
C TRP A 111 7.99 -6.66 14.51
N THR A 112 7.48 -7.15 15.62
CA THR A 112 8.08 -8.23 16.40
C THR A 112 7.72 -9.60 15.80
N ALA A 113 8.43 -10.63 16.22
CA ALA A 113 8.11 -12.00 15.82
C ALA A 113 6.69 -12.42 16.29
N ASP A 114 6.22 -11.89 17.40
CA ASP A 114 4.89 -12.21 17.95
C ASP A 114 3.74 -11.56 17.15
N GLU A 115 4.01 -10.51 16.38
CA GLU A 115 3.02 -9.85 15.52
C GLU A 115 2.86 -10.54 14.16
N VAL A 116 3.87 -11.29 13.71
CA VAL A 116 3.87 -11.98 12.41
C VAL A 116 2.64 -12.85 12.16
N PRO A 117 2.18 -13.69 13.13
CA PRO A 117 1.00 -14.51 12.90
C PRO A 117 -0.27 -13.69 12.63
N ALA A 118 -0.44 -12.56 13.32
CA ALA A 118 -1.62 -11.70 13.13
C ALA A 118 -1.60 -11.02 11.76
N ILE A 119 -0.44 -10.54 11.30
CA ILE A 119 -0.27 -9.94 9.98
C ILE A 119 -0.60 -10.95 8.88
N ARG A 120 -0.04 -12.17 8.97
CA ARG A 120 -0.33 -13.23 8.00
C ARG A 120 -1.79 -13.67 8.01
N ALA A 121 -2.40 -13.80 9.19
CA ALA A 121 -3.80 -14.19 9.33
C ALA A 121 -4.75 -13.18 8.65
N GLU A 122 -4.45 -11.89 8.70
CA GLU A 122 -5.23 -10.89 7.97
C GLU A 122 -5.12 -11.09 6.46
N GLY A 123 -3.91 -11.35 5.94
CA GLY A 123 -3.73 -11.67 4.53
C GLY A 123 -4.45 -12.95 4.10
N GLU A 124 -4.34 -14.01 4.88
CA GLU A 124 -5.04 -15.29 4.63
C GLU A 124 -6.57 -15.12 4.61
N ARG A 125 -7.10 -14.28 5.51
CA ARG A 125 -8.52 -13.94 5.52
C ARG A 125 -8.95 -13.25 4.22
N LEU A 126 -8.12 -12.35 3.69
CA LEU A 126 -8.41 -11.64 2.44
C LEU A 126 -8.25 -12.55 1.21
N ILE A 127 -7.28 -13.47 1.23
CA ILE A 127 -7.15 -14.52 0.22
C ILE A 127 -8.43 -15.37 0.17
N ALA A 128 -8.95 -15.80 1.31
CA ALA A 128 -10.19 -16.58 1.35
C ALA A 128 -11.40 -15.82 0.76
N LEU A 129 -11.47 -14.50 0.92
CA LEU A 129 -12.49 -13.68 0.27
C LEU A 129 -12.28 -13.62 -1.25
N ALA A 130 -11.03 -13.53 -1.72
CA ALA A 130 -10.71 -13.52 -3.14
C ALA A 130 -11.08 -14.87 -3.79
N GLU A 131 -10.69 -15.99 -3.18
CA GLU A 131 -11.05 -17.34 -3.65
C GLU A 131 -12.56 -17.61 -3.70
N ALA A 132 -13.30 -16.98 -2.77
CA ALA A 132 -14.76 -17.05 -2.73
C ALA A 132 -15.45 -16.06 -3.69
N GLY A 133 -14.72 -15.23 -4.41
CA GLY A 133 -15.29 -14.14 -5.22
C GLY A 133 -16.20 -13.21 -4.42
N SER A 134 -15.86 -13.00 -3.15
CA SER A 134 -16.63 -12.15 -2.24
C SER A 134 -16.09 -10.73 -2.24
N TYR A 135 -16.95 -9.74 -1.88
CA TYR A 135 -16.50 -8.35 -1.76
C TYR A 135 -15.25 -8.24 -0.87
N PRO A 136 -14.23 -7.49 -1.30
CA PRO A 136 -14.16 -6.55 -2.42
C PRO A 136 -13.70 -7.17 -3.76
N PHE A 137 -13.54 -8.49 -3.85
CA PHE A 137 -13.04 -9.21 -5.03
C PHE A 137 -14.17 -9.76 -5.94
N ASP A 138 -15.39 -9.34 -5.75
CA ASP A 138 -16.61 -9.78 -6.46
C ASP A 138 -16.83 -9.07 -7.81
N GLY A 139 -15.84 -8.32 -8.29
CA GLY A 139 -15.95 -7.51 -9.50
C GLY A 139 -16.50 -6.09 -9.29
N THR A 140 -16.89 -5.73 -8.06
CA THR A 140 -17.30 -4.36 -7.76
C THR A 140 -16.15 -3.39 -8.03
N HIS A 141 -16.45 -2.26 -8.70
CA HIS A 141 -15.51 -1.20 -9.09
C HIS A 141 -14.46 -1.57 -10.17
N VAL A 142 -14.54 -2.71 -10.82
CA VAL A 142 -13.59 -3.07 -11.90
C VAL A 142 -13.72 -2.17 -13.14
N ASP A 143 -14.83 -1.46 -13.28
CA ASP A 143 -15.12 -0.48 -14.33
C ASP A 143 -15.05 0.98 -13.84
N PHE A 144 -14.51 1.20 -12.64
CA PHE A 144 -14.42 2.53 -12.03
C PHE A 144 -13.69 3.52 -12.94
N LYS A 145 -14.28 4.70 -13.09
CA LYS A 145 -13.67 5.84 -13.77
C LYS A 145 -13.77 7.05 -12.87
N PRO A 146 -12.67 7.79 -12.66
CA PRO A 146 -12.73 9.06 -11.94
C PRO A 146 -13.69 10.02 -12.63
N ASP A 147 -14.44 10.78 -11.85
CA ASP A 147 -15.25 11.87 -12.38
C ASP A 147 -14.31 12.93 -13.03
N PRO A 148 -14.46 13.24 -14.34
CA PRO A 148 -13.58 14.18 -15.02
C PRO A 148 -13.65 15.61 -14.46
N THR A 149 -14.65 15.91 -13.63
CA THR A 149 -14.79 17.22 -12.96
C THR A 149 -14.02 17.32 -11.65
N TRP A 150 -13.48 16.22 -11.14
CA TRP A 150 -12.67 16.27 -9.93
C TRP A 150 -11.39 17.06 -10.13
N ALA A 151 -11.17 18.05 -9.27
CA ALA A 151 -9.92 18.79 -9.27
C ALA A 151 -8.76 17.88 -8.83
N PRO A 152 -7.55 18.10 -9.34
CA PRO A 152 -6.36 17.41 -8.84
C PRO A 152 -6.23 17.62 -7.32
N THR A 153 -5.97 16.53 -6.61
CA THR A 153 -5.74 16.60 -5.15
C THR A 153 -4.42 17.30 -4.86
N THR A 154 -4.44 18.22 -3.91
CA THR A 154 -3.23 18.89 -3.40
C THR A 154 -2.97 18.48 -1.96
N LEU A 155 -1.68 18.47 -1.57
CA LEU A 155 -1.32 18.22 -0.17
C LEU A 155 -1.81 19.37 0.71
N PRO A 156 -2.30 19.09 1.94
CA PRO A 156 -2.59 20.13 2.93
C PRO A 156 -1.36 20.98 3.22
N ALA A 157 -1.54 22.25 3.58
CA ALA A 157 -0.43 23.18 3.83
C ALA A 157 0.55 22.73 4.95
N ASN A 158 0.09 21.84 5.84
CA ASN A 158 0.85 21.33 6.99
C ASN A 158 1.10 19.81 6.91
N TRP A 159 1.10 19.23 5.72
CA TRP A 159 1.23 17.79 5.52
C TRP A 159 2.53 17.20 6.09
N ASP A 160 3.59 17.99 6.17
CA ASP A 160 4.94 17.64 6.61
C ASP A 160 5.25 18.10 8.06
N HIS A 161 4.28 18.69 8.75
CA HIS A 161 4.49 19.10 10.15
C HIS A 161 4.26 17.91 11.08
N PRO A 162 5.24 17.61 11.97
CA PRO A 162 5.05 16.60 13.01
C PRO A 162 3.86 16.96 13.89
N ARG A 163 3.14 15.95 14.33
CA ARG A 163 2.04 16.07 15.29
C ARG A 163 2.53 15.88 16.71
#